data_c78cd3d142a95fd81c8f6d334cb27572
#
_entry.id   c78cd3d142a95fd81c8f6d334cb27572
#
_cell.length_a   1.000
_cell.length_b   1.000
_cell.length_c   1.000
_cell.angle_alpha   90.00
_cell.angle_beta   90.00
_cell.angle_gamma   90.00
#
_symmetry.space_group_name_H-M   'P 1'
#
loop_
_entity.id
_entity.type
_entity.pdbx_description
1 polymer ?
#
loop_
_entity_poly.entity_id
_entity_poly.type
_entity_poly.pdbx_seq_one_letter_code
_entity_poly.pdbx_strand_id
1 'polypeptide(L)'
;LHALTDALLGAAALGDIGKLFPDTDPAFKGADSRALLREAWRRIQAKGYTLGNVDVTIIAQAPKMLPHIPQMRVFIAEDLGCHMDDVNVKATTTEKLGFTGRGEGIACEAVALLLKATK
;
A
#
# COMPACT_ATOMS: atom_id res chain seq x y z
N LEU A 1 -0.34 3.01 -3.83
CA LEU A 1 0.51 2.01 -3.15
C LEU A 1 1.34 2.57 -2.01
N HIS A 2 1.51 3.90 -1.94
CA HIS A 2 2.28 4.51 -0.84
C HIS A 2 1.65 4.22 0.52
N ALA A 3 0.33 4.32 0.64
CA ALA A 3 -0.36 4.03 1.90
C ALA A 3 -0.14 2.59 2.34
N LEU A 4 -0.18 1.65 1.40
CA LEU A 4 0.08 0.24 1.69
C LEU A 4 1.53 0.01 2.12
N THR A 5 2.47 0.61 1.41
CA THR A 5 3.89 0.50 1.74
C THR A 5 4.16 1.04 3.15
N ASP A 6 3.59 2.21 3.48
CA ASP A 6 3.72 2.79 4.82
C ASP A 6 3.09 1.92 5.90
N ALA A 7 1.92 1.33 5.63
CA ALA A 7 1.26 0.44 6.58
C ALA A 7 2.11 -0.79 6.89
N LEU A 8 2.72 -1.38 5.86
CA LEU A 8 3.61 -2.54 6.02
C LEU A 8 4.86 -2.16 6.81
N LEU A 9 5.49 -1.05 6.47
CA LEU A 9 6.68 -0.57 7.18
C LEU A 9 6.35 -0.26 8.64
N GLY A 10 5.21 0.39 8.89
CA GLY A 10 4.78 0.70 10.25
C GLY A 10 4.50 -0.56 11.07
N ALA A 11 3.86 -1.56 10.48
CA ALA A 11 3.59 -2.83 11.15
C ALA A 11 4.87 -3.57 11.55
N ALA A 12 5.95 -3.40 10.78
CA ALA A 12 7.26 -3.97 11.07
C ALA A 12 8.16 -3.06 11.91
N ALA A 13 7.66 -1.89 12.31
CA ALA A 13 8.41 -0.88 13.06
C ALA A 13 9.66 -0.40 12.32
N LEU A 14 9.56 -0.25 11.00
CA LEU A 14 10.66 0.23 10.14
C LEU A 14 10.50 1.71 9.76
N GLY A 15 9.52 2.40 10.33
CA GLY A 15 9.27 3.80 10.04
C GLY A 15 8.30 3.97 8.88
N ASP A 16 8.69 4.74 7.90
CA ASP A 16 7.86 5.06 6.74
C ASP A 16 8.70 5.13 5.46
N ILE A 17 8.05 5.42 4.34
CA ILE A 17 8.72 5.52 3.04
C ILE A 17 9.81 6.60 3.08
N GLY A 18 9.52 7.75 3.68
CA GLY A 18 10.47 8.85 3.72
C GLY A 18 11.75 8.52 4.47
N LYS A 19 11.64 7.73 5.55
CA LYS A 19 12.79 7.28 6.31
C LYS A 19 13.62 6.26 5.55
N LEU A 20 12.96 5.31 4.87
CA LEU A 20 13.62 4.21 4.18
C LEU A 20 14.15 4.64 2.80
N PHE A 21 13.43 5.53 2.14
CA PHE A 21 13.74 5.99 0.78
C PHE A 21 13.73 7.52 0.77
N PRO A 22 14.81 8.16 1.25
CA PRO A 22 14.87 9.62 1.27
C PRO A 22 14.67 10.23 -0.12
N ASP A 23 13.95 11.34 -0.20
CA ASP A 23 13.70 12.05 -1.46
C ASP A 23 14.97 12.49 -2.18
N THR A 24 16.06 12.59 -1.43
CA THR A 24 17.36 12.95 -1.98
C THR A 24 18.05 11.81 -2.71
N ASP A 25 17.52 10.57 -2.60
CA ASP A 25 18.09 9.43 -3.32
C ASP A 25 17.57 9.42 -4.75
N PRO A 26 18.42 9.73 -5.75
CA PRO A 26 17.94 9.78 -7.14
C PRO A 26 17.49 8.42 -7.67
N ALA A 27 17.88 7.32 -7.05
CA ALA A 27 17.46 5.98 -7.45
C ALA A 27 15.96 5.77 -7.23
N PHE A 28 15.37 6.50 -6.28
CA PHE A 28 13.95 6.35 -5.94
C PHE A 28 13.11 7.56 -6.34
N LYS A 29 13.72 8.62 -6.82
CA LYS A 29 13.01 9.81 -7.27
C LYS A 29 12.25 9.49 -8.55
N GLY A 30 10.92 9.59 -8.51
CA GLY A 30 10.08 9.22 -9.64
C GLY A 30 9.98 7.72 -9.85
N ALA A 31 10.41 6.93 -8.88
CA ALA A 31 10.34 5.48 -8.95
C ALA A 31 8.89 5.00 -9.01
N ASP A 32 8.68 3.90 -9.72
CA ASP A 32 7.44 3.16 -9.71
C ASP A 32 7.09 2.78 -8.27
N SER A 33 5.89 3.10 -7.84
CA SER A 33 5.42 2.78 -6.48
C SER A 33 5.41 1.27 -6.22
N ARG A 34 5.28 0.45 -7.26
CA ARG A 34 5.40 -1.01 -7.14
C ARG A 34 6.83 -1.42 -6.79
N ALA A 35 7.83 -0.75 -7.35
CA ALA A 35 9.23 -1.03 -7.02
C ALA A 35 9.53 -0.70 -5.56
N LEU A 36 8.99 0.42 -5.07
CA LEU A 36 9.11 0.80 -3.65
C LEU A 36 8.44 -0.24 -2.74
N LEU A 37 7.25 -0.71 -3.12
CA LEU A 37 6.52 -1.73 -2.36
C LEU A 37 7.34 -3.03 -2.29
N ARG A 38 7.89 -3.49 -3.41
CA ARG A 38 8.69 -4.72 -3.44
C ARG A 38 9.93 -4.60 -2.57
N GLU A 39 10.63 -3.46 -2.64
CA GLU A 39 11.84 -3.25 -1.83
C GLU A 39 11.51 -3.17 -0.35
N ALA A 40 10.46 -2.46 0.03
CA ALA A 40 10.01 -2.39 1.40
C ALA A 40 9.64 -3.80 1.92
N TRP A 41 8.92 -4.57 1.11
CA TRP A 41 8.51 -5.93 1.48
C TRP A 41 9.72 -6.84 1.68
N ARG A 42 10.72 -6.74 0.79
CA ARG A 42 11.97 -7.49 0.94
C ARG A 42 12.64 -7.22 2.30
N ARG A 43 12.69 -5.96 2.71
CA ARG A 43 13.28 -5.57 4.00
C ARG A 43 12.47 -6.06 5.18
N ILE A 44 11.15 -6.07 5.06
CA ILE A 44 10.25 -6.57 6.09
C ILE A 44 10.44 -8.08 6.27
N GLN A 45 10.52 -8.81 5.17
CA GLN A 45 10.76 -10.25 5.21
C GLN A 45 12.13 -10.58 5.81
N ALA A 46 13.15 -9.78 5.49
CA ALA A 46 14.49 -9.96 6.06
C ALA A 46 14.49 -9.79 7.58
N LYS A 47 13.52 -9.06 8.12
CA LYS A 47 13.34 -8.91 9.57
C LYS A 47 12.60 -10.07 10.21
N GLY A 48 12.13 -11.03 9.45
CA GLY A 48 11.48 -12.23 9.95
C GLY A 48 9.96 -12.18 9.97
N TYR A 49 9.36 -11.28 9.20
CA TYR A 49 7.90 -11.19 9.11
C TYR A 49 7.38 -11.90 7.86
N THR A 50 6.17 -12.43 7.98
CA THR A 50 5.37 -12.91 6.87
C THR A 50 4.06 -12.14 6.82
N LEU A 51 3.35 -12.24 5.71
CA LEU A 51 2.10 -11.51 5.55
C LEU A 51 0.94 -12.28 6.14
N GLY A 52 0.13 -11.61 6.95
CA GLY A 52 -1.21 -12.09 7.30
C GLY A 52 -2.19 -11.68 6.22
N ASN A 53 -2.50 -10.39 6.15
CA ASN A 53 -3.35 -9.84 5.10
C ASN A 53 -3.17 -8.33 5.01
N VAL A 54 -3.67 -7.76 3.92
CA VAL A 54 -3.72 -6.31 3.73
C VAL A 54 -5.11 -5.87 3.29
N ASP A 55 -5.50 -4.69 3.71
CA ASP A 55 -6.75 -4.05 3.30
C ASP A 55 -6.46 -2.60 2.94
N VAL A 56 -6.80 -2.22 1.71
CA VAL A 56 -6.57 -0.88 1.17
C VAL A 56 -7.90 -0.23 0.90
N THR A 57 -8.09 0.99 1.39
CA THR A 57 -9.29 1.78 1.14
C THR A 57 -8.91 3.00 0.31
N ILE A 58 -9.55 3.16 -0.84
CA ILE A 58 -9.36 4.31 -1.72
C ILE A 58 -10.55 5.24 -1.54
N ILE A 59 -10.27 6.49 -1.20
CA ILE A 59 -11.29 7.52 -0.97
C ILE A 59 -11.21 8.49 -2.13
N ALA A 60 -12.19 8.43 -3.03
CA ALA A 60 -12.20 9.26 -4.22
C ALA A 60 -13.62 9.50 -4.68
N GLN A 61 -13.95 10.75 -5.03
CA GLN A 61 -15.23 11.08 -5.65
C GLN A 61 -15.24 10.68 -7.12
N ALA A 62 -14.14 10.92 -7.81
CA ALA A 62 -13.90 10.57 -9.21
C ALA A 62 -12.41 10.41 -9.45
N PRO A 63 -11.98 9.57 -10.40
CA PRO A 63 -12.79 8.65 -11.19
C PRO A 63 -13.34 7.49 -10.36
N LYS A 64 -14.29 6.75 -10.91
CA LYS A 64 -14.78 5.53 -10.28
C LYS A 64 -13.66 4.52 -10.25
N MET A 65 -13.34 4.00 -9.07
CA MET A 65 -12.22 3.10 -8.88
C MET A 65 -12.60 1.62 -9.02
N LEU A 66 -13.89 1.30 -8.91
CA LEU A 66 -14.34 -0.08 -8.91
C LEU A 66 -13.82 -0.92 -10.11
N PRO A 67 -13.82 -0.41 -11.35
CA PRO A 67 -13.28 -1.19 -12.47
C PRO A 67 -11.79 -1.50 -12.37
N HIS A 68 -11.05 -0.76 -11.56
CA HIS A 68 -9.59 -0.92 -11.43
C HIS A 68 -9.19 -1.83 -10.27
N ILE A 69 -10.12 -2.14 -9.37
CA ILE A 69 -9.82 -2.91 -8.16
C ILE A 69 -9.27 -4.30 -8.45
N PRO A 70 -9.85 -5.09 -9.39
CA PRO A 70 -9.30 -6.41 -9.66
C PRO A 70 -7.84 -6.39 -10.08
N GLN A 71 -7.46 -5.44 -10.95
CA GLN A 71 -6.08 -5.32 -11.41
C GLN A 71 -5.14 -4.86 -10.28
N MET A 72 -5.60 -3.95 -9.43
CA MET A 72 -4.83 -3.51 -8.27
C MET A 72 -4.54 -4.66 -7.32
N ARG A 73 -5.51 -5.53 -7.07
CA ARG A 73 -5.32 -6.72 -6.23
C ARG A 73 -4.26 -7.65 -6.82
N VAL A 74 -4.31 -7.88 -8.14
CA VAL A 74 -3.32 -8.72 -8.82
C VAL A 74 -1.92 -8.15 -8.63
N PHE A 75 -1.73 -6.86 -8.86
CA PHE A 75 -0.43 -6.22 -8.73
C PHE A 75 0.10 -6.31 -7.30
N ILE A 76 -0.74 -6.06 -6.31
CA ILE A 76 -0.33 -6.14 -4.91
C ILE A 76 0.05 -7.58 -4.55
N ALA A 77 -0.75 -8.56 -4.95
CA ALA A 77 -0.45 -9.96 -4.67
C ALA A 77 0.87 -10.40 -5.31
N GLU A 78 1.12 -9.96 -6.55
CA GLU A 78 2.39 -10.24 -7.22
C GLU A 78 3.57 -9.61 -6.48
N ASP A 79 3.44 -8.34 -6.10
CA ASP A 79 4.53 -7.61 -5.47
C ASP A 79 4.86 -8.14 -4.07
N LEU A 80 3.87 -8.64 -3.36
CA LEU A 80 4.04 -9.22 -2.03
C LEU A 80 4.28 -10.73 -2.08
N GLY A 81 4.14 -11.36 -3.25
CA GLY A 81 4.27 -12.81 -3.38
C GLY A 81 3.28 -13.58 -2.52
N CYS A 82 2.06 -13.07 -2.39
CA CYS A 82 1.03 -13.67 -1.56
C CYS A 82 -0.19 -14.09 -2.37
N HIS A 83 -1.10 -14.79 -1.71
CA HIS A 83 -2.35 -15.20 -2.31
C HIS A 83 -3.28 -13.99 -2.44
N MET A 84 -4.07 -13.95 -3.51
CA MET A 84 -5.03 -12.86 -3.71
C MET A 84 -6.08 -12.78 -2.60
N ASP A 85 -6.38 -13.88 -1.95
CA ASP A 85 -7.33 -13.91 -0.83
C ASP A 85 -6.84 -13.14 0.39
N ASP A 86 -5.54 -12.84 0.45
CA ASP A 86 -4.95 -12.05 1.52
C ASP A 86 -4.86 -10.56 1.19
N VAL A 87 -5.39 -10.16 0.03
CA VAL A 87 -5.37 -8.77 -0.44
C VAL A 87 -6.79 -8.30 -0.68
N ASN A 88 -7.21 -7.27 0.04
CA ASN A 88 -8.47 -6.61 -0.21
C ASN A 88 -8.23 -5.16 -0.63
N VAL A 89 -8.98 -4.70 -1.63
CA VAL A 89 -9.01 -3.31 -2.05
C VAL A 89 -10.45 -2.90 -2.19
N LYS A 90 -10.81 -1.80 -1.56
CA LYS A 90 -12.16 -1.26 -1.63
C LYS A 90 -12.11 0.24 -1.89
N ALA A 91 -13.18 0.78 -2.42
CA ALA A 91 -13.29 2.19 -2.73
C ALA A 91 -14.54 2.77 -2.06
N THR A 92 -14.44 4.01 -1.65
CA THR A 92 -15.55 4.75 -1.05
C THR A 92 -15.49 6.20 -1.48
N THR A 93 -16.54 6.95 -1.18
CA THR A 93 -16.59 8.39 -1.36
C THR A 93 -16.83 9.06 -0.03
N THR A 94 -16.63 10.38 0.03
CA THR A 94 -17.03 11.20 1.18
C THR A 94 -18.38 11.88 0.93
N GLU A 95 -19.14 11.39 -0.03
CA GLU A 95 -20.46 11.96 -0.40
C GLU A 95 -20.36 13.46 -0.69
N LYS A 96 -19.39 13.85 -1.51
CA LYS A 96 -19.10 15.23 -1.94
C LYS A 96 -18.60 16.15 -0.82
N LEU A 97 -18.17 15.59 0.32
CA LEU A 97 -17.60 16.35 1.41
C LEU A 97 -16.07 16.40 1.32
N GLY A 98 -15.50 17.56 1.69
CA GLY A 98 -14.07 17.77 1.75
C GLY A 98 -13.39 17.81 0.38
N PHE A 99 -12.05 17.76 0.38
CA PHE A 99 -11.28 17.84 -0.86
C PHE A 99 -11.50 16.63 -1.77
N THR A 100 -11.68 15.45 -1.22
CA THR A 100 -11.98 14.25 -2.01
C THR A 100 -13.37 14.35 -2.63
N GLY A 101 -14.34 14.86 -1.89
CA GLY A 101 -15.70 15.04 -2.38
C GLY A 101 -15.81 16.10 -3.45
N ARG A 102 -14.90 17.08 -3.47
CA ARG A 102 -14.84 18.09 -4.51
C ARG A 102 -14.03 17.66 -5.75
N GLY A 103 -13.49 16.45 -5.72
CA GLY A 103 -12.66 15.95 -6.82
C GLY A 103 -11.28 16.59 -6.86
N GLU A 104 -10.83 17.21 -5.77
CA GLU A 104 -9.53 17.89 -5.69
C GLU A 104 -8.38 16.98 -5.35
N GLY A 105 -8.67 15.75 -4.99
CA GLY A 105 -7.66 14.76 -4.67
C GLY A 105 -8.25 13.42 -4.30
N ILE A 106 -7.36 12.44 -4.14
CA ILE A 106 -7.68 11.07 -3.75
C ILE A 106 -6.91 10.76 -2.48
N ALA A 107 -7.59 10.21 -1.48
CA ALA A 107 -6.96 9.73 -0.27
C ALA A 107 -6.96 8.21 -0.25
N CYS A 108 -5.95 7.63 0.38
CA CYS A 108 -5.87 6.19 0.57
C CYS A 108 -5.51 5.88 2.00
N GLU A 109 -6.12 4.82 2.54
CA GLU A 109 -5.76 4.27 3.83
C GLU A 109 -5.46 2.79 3.65
N ALA A 110 -4.54 2.25 4.44
CA ALA A 110 -4.22 0.84 4.38
C ALA A 110 -3.96 0.30 5.78
N VAL A 111 -4.34 -0.96 5.96
CA VAL A 111 -4.06 -1.72 7.17
C VAL A 111 -3.36 -3.00 6.76
N ALA A 112 -2.31 -3.36 7.47
CA ALA A 112 -1.57 -4.58 7.21
C ALA A 112 -1.41 -5.37 8.50
N LEU A 113 -1.61 -6.68 8.41
CA LEU A 113 -1.32 -7.61 9.50
C LEU A 113 -0.11 -8.43 9.10
N LEU A 114 0.93 -8.32 9.89
CA LEU A 114 2.14 -9.12 9.72
C LEU A 114 2.21 -10.18 10.80
N LEU A 115 2.81 -11.30 10.44
CA LEU A 115 3.05 -12.39 11.36
C LEU A 115 4.54 -12.54 11.55
N LYS A 116 4.99 -12.71 12.79
CA LYS A 116 6.40 -13.01 13.05
C LYS A 116 6.66 -14.47 12.72
N ALA A 117 7.75 -14.71 11.97
CA ALA A 117 8.18 -16.06 11.75
C ALA A 117 8.58 -16.69 13.08
N THR A 118 8.06 -17.88 13.35
CA THR A 118 8.46 -18.62 14.54
C THR A 118 9.85 -19.20 14.32
N LYS A 119 10.64 -19.14 15.36
CA LYS A 119 11.96 -19.76 15.34
C LYS A 119 11.85 -21.28 15.50
#